data_4250134772bd21ea731e04730cd76932
#
_entry.id   4250134772bd21ea731e04730cd76932
#
_cell.length_a   1.000
_cell.length_b   1.000
_cell.length_c   1.000
_cell.angle_alpha   90.00
_cell.angle_beta   90.00
_cell.angle_gamma   90.00
#
_symmetry.space_group_name_H-M   'P 1'
#
loop_
_entity.id
_entity.type
_entity.pdbx_description
1 polymer ?
#
loop_
_entity_poly.entity_id
_entity_poly.type
_entity_poly.pdbx_seq_one_letter_code
_entity_poly.pdbx_strand_id
1 'polypeptide(L)'
;DAARYFLLREISADEDGDFSYDRFEERYNADLAKGIGNLAARVTVIAKKIGASMSAETALNPEVKAEIDTAQNAVGLLLKDYKFNEALSAIWKVINFGDKYIEKTQPWKTLDTAAVGDLLFTLSQIAEMIEPFIPQTSQKIKKLLAGEKTGILFPKIENSLEKIEK
;
A
#
# COMPACT_ATOMS: atom_id res chain seq x y z
N ASP A 1 0.02 -11.36 8.17
CA ASP A 1 -0.64 -10.27 7.42
C ASP A 1 -1.11 -10.72 6.03
N ALA A 2 -0.31 -11.51 5.28
CA ALA A 2 -0.68 -11.90 3.92
C ALA A 2 -1.96 -12.76 3.87
N ALA A 3 -2.06 -13.80 4.69
CA ALA A 3 -3.27 -14.62 4.76
C ALA A 3 -4.48 -13.80 5.25
N ARG A 4 -4.26 -12.93 6.25
CA ARG A 4 -5.30 -12.02 6.75
C ARG A 4 -5.80 -11.07 5.66
N TYR A 5 -4.87 -10.48 4.90
CA TYR A 5 -5.21 -9.65 3.74
C TYR A 5 -6.08 -10.40 2.73
N PHE A 6 -5.63 -11.61 2.34
CA PHE A 6 -6.34 -12.42 1.37
C PHE A 6 -7.78 -12.70 1.80
N LEU A 7 -7.97 -13.17 3.03
CA LEU A 7 -9.32 -13.49 3.54
C LEU A 7 -10.22 -12.26 3.56
N LEU A 8 -9.73 -11.13 4.07
CA LEU A 8 -10.52 -9.89 4.15
C LEU A 8 -10.75 -9.23 2.79
N ARG A 9 -9.94 -9.56 1.78
CA ARG A 9 -10.01 -8.99 0.43
C ARG A 9 -10.90 -9.78 -0.51
N GLU A 10 -10.84 -11.12 -0.40
CA GLU A 10 -11.52 -12.04 -1.32
C GLU A 10 -12.91 -12.45 -0.84
N ILE A 11 -13.13 -12.46 0.47
CA ILE A 11 -14.36 -12.98 1.06
C ILE A 11 -15.16 -11.82 1.64
N SER A 12 -16.42 -11.69 1.19
CA SER A 12 -17.37 -10.78 1.83
C SER A 12 -17.74 -11.29 3.21
N ALA A 13 -18.06 -10.40 4.16
CA ALA A 13 -18.37 -10.80 5.54
C ALA A 13 -19.67 -11.64 5.66
N ASP A 14 -20.52 -11.58 4.63
CA ASP A 14 -21.84 -12.23 4.55
C ASP A 14 -21.89 -13.39 3.52
N GLU A 15 -20.76 -13.78 2.94
CA GLU A 15 -20.67 -14.83 1.93
C GLU A 15 -19.62 -15.89 2.31
N ASP A 16 -19.87 -17.14 1.91
CA ASP A 16 -18.85 -18.18 1.95
C ASP A 16 -17.84 -17.98 0.84
N GLY A 17 -16.55 -18.20 1.15
CA GLY A 17 -15.48 -18.04 0.19
C GLY A 17 -14.58 -19.26 0.10
N ASP A 18 -14.14 -19.57 -1.12
CA ASP A 18 -13.19 -20.64 -1.38
C ASP A 18 -11.75 -20.13 -1.29
N PHE A 19 -10.92 -20.86 -0.55
CA PHE A 19 -9.49 -20.66 -0.53
C PHE A 19 -8.82 -21.57 -1.58
N SER A 20 -7.98 -20.98 -2.44
CA SER A 20 -7.03 -21.74 -3.23
C SER A 20 -5.64 -21.11 -3.16
N TYR A 21 -4.60 -21.94 -3.19
CA TYR A 21 -3.22 -21.46 -3.13
C TYR A 21 -2.86 -20.61 -4.35
N ASP A 22 -3.36 -20.95 -5.54
CA ASP A 22 -3.11 -20.19 -6.76
C ASP A 22 -3.67 -18.78 -6.67
N ARG A 23 -4.93 -18.63 -6.22
CA ARG A 23 -5.54 -17.32 -5.98
C ARG A 23 -4.82 -16.52 -4.89
N PHE A 24 -4.39 -17.21 -3.83
CA PHE A 24 -3.61 -16.57 -2.77
C PHE A 24 -2.28 -16.04 -3.31
N GLU A 25 -1.54 -16.84 -4.06
CA GLU A 25 -0.26 -16.45 -4.65
C GLU A 25 -0.43 -15.30 -5.65
N GLU A 26 -1.42 -15.40 -6.55
CA GLU A 26 -1.74 -14.34 -7.50
C GLU A 26 -2.03 -13.01 -6.77
N ARG A 27 -2.92 -13.04 -5.79
CA ARG A 27 -3.30 -11.86 -5.01
C ARG A 27 -2.13 -11.30 -4.21
N TYR A 28 -1.37 -12.18 -3.55
CA TYR A 28 -0.18 -11.79 -2.82
C TYR A 28 0.83 -11.07 -3.72
N ASN A 29 1.14 -11.66 -4.88
CA ASN A 29 2.11 -11.08 -5.78
C ASN A 29 1.61 -9.78 -6.44
N ALA A 30 0.33 -9.70 -6.80
CA ALA A 30 -0.24 -8.51 -7.43
C ALA A 30 -0.40 -7.36 -6.44
N ASP A 31 -1.06 -7.60 -5.32
CA ASP A 31 -1.47 -6.54 -4.41
C ASP A 31 -0.39 -6.23 -3.36
N LEU A 32 0.22 -7.24 -2.76
CA LEU A 32 1.16 -7.02 -1.67
C LEU A 32 2.59 -6.79 -2.19
N ALA A 33 3.14 -7.70 -2.99
CA ALA A 33 4.52 -7.56 -3.44
C ALA A 33 4.69 -6.43 -4.47
N LYS A 34 3.87 -6.42 -5.54
CA LYS A 34 3.93 -5.41 -6.62
C LYS A 34 3.15 -4.12 -6.29
N GLY A 35 2.13 -4.19 -5.44
CA GLY A 35 1.37 -3.03 -4.99
C GLY A 35 2.08 -2.30 -3.85
N ILE A 36 1.58 -2.46 -2.60
CA ILE A 36 2.07 -1.70 -1.44
C ILE A 36 3.56 -1.91 -1.16
N GLY A 37 4.10 -3.12 -1.37
CA GLY A 37 5.52 -3.42 -1.17
C GLY A 37 6.41 -2.63 -2.12
N ASN A 38 6.05 -2.59 -3.40
CA ASN A 38 6.78 -1.84 -4.42
C ASN A 38 6.66 -0.32 -4.19
N LEU A 39 5.45 0.18 -3.92
CA LEU A 39 5.25 1.61 -3.64
C LEU A 39 6.11 2.08 -2.46
N ALA A 40 6.07 1.37 -1.33
CA ALA A 40 6.84 1.71 -0.14
C ALA A 40 8.35 1.71 -0.42
N ALA A 41 8.86 0.69 -1.13
CA ALA A 41 10.27 0.59 -1.50
C ALA A 41 10.69 1.74 -2.43
N ARG A 42 9.91 2.03 -3.47
CA ARG A 42 10.21 3.11 -4.43
C ARG A 42 10.24 4.47 -3.76
N VAL A 43 9.19 4.81 -3.00
CA VAL A 43 9.08 6.11 -2.32
C VAL A 43 10.23 6.33 -1.35
N THR A 44 10.54 5.35 -0.50
CA THR A 44 11.61 5.50 0.50
C THR A 44 13.01 5.56 -0.12
N VAL A 45 13.27 4.81 -1.20
CA VAL A 45 14.53 4.88 -1.93
C VAL A 45 14.72 6.24 -2.61
N ILE A 46 13.67 6.76 -3.27
CA ILE A 46 13.72 8.07 -3.93
C ILE A 46 13.91 9.17 -2.87
N ALA A 47 13.13 9.15 -1.79
CA ALA A 47 13.22 10.12 -0.70
C ALA A 47 14.64 10.19 -0.12
N LYS A 48 15.24 9.04 0.16
CA LYS A 48 16.62 8.97 0.65
C LYS A 48 17.63 9.52 -0.35
N LYS A 49 17.45 9.22 -1.64
CA LYS A 49 18.37 9.64 -2.70
C LYS A 49 18.42 11.16 -2.88
N ILE A 50 17.24 11.83 -2.79
CA ILE A 50 17.16 13.28 -3.04
C ILE A 50 17.06 14.10 -1.76
N GLY A 51 17.08 13.47 -0.58
CA GLY A 51 16.99 14.16 0.72
C GLY A 51 15.62 14.78 0.99
N ALA A 52 14.55 14.20 0.46
CA ALA A 52 13.20 14.71 0.66
C ALA A 52 12.65 14.33 2.04
N SER A 53 11.86 15.22 2.63
CA SER A 53 11.10 15.01 3.86
C SER A 53 9.60 14.96 3.55
N MET A 54 8.82 14.37 4.46
CA MET A 54 7.37 14.32 4.35
C MET A 54 6.76 15.72 4.32
N SER A 55 5.82 15.95 3.41
CA SER A 55 5.06 17.20 3.35
C SER A 55 4.17 17.38 4.58
N ALA A 56 3.99 18.62 5.03
CA ALA A 56 2.91 18.94 5.97
C ALA A 56 1.56 18.83 5.23
N GLU A 57 0.51 18.41 5.91
CA GLU A 57 -0.83 18.26 5.31
C GLU A 57 -1.33 19.54 4.62
N THR A 58 -1.01 20.69 5.18
CA THR A 58 -1.38 22.02 4.66
C THR A 58 -0.62 22.40 3.37
N ALA A 59 0.46 21.70 3.06
CA ALA A 59 1.31 21.96 1.89
C ALA A 59 1.19 20.88 0.81
N LEU A 60 0.26 19.93 0.98
CA LEU A 60 0.03 18.85 0.00
C LEU A 60 -0.50 19.39 -1.32
N ASN A 61 -0.10 18.73 -2.40
CA ASN A 61 -0.75 18.89 -3.68
C ASN A 61 -2.26 18.63 -3.52
N PRO A 62 -3.15 19.51 -4.03
CA PRO A 62 -4.60 19.35 -3.90
C PRO A 62 -5.15 18.03 -4.44
N GLU A 63 -4.57 17.49 -5.53
CA GLU A 63 -4.94 16.20 -6.11
C GLU A 63 -4.64 15.05 -5.11
N VAL A 64 -3.47 15.09 -4.49
CA VAL A 64 -3.03 14.11 -3.49
C VAL A 64 -3.94 14.16 -2.25
N LYS A 65 -4.21 15.37 -1.76
CA LYS A 65 -5.09 15.55 -0.60
C LYS A 65 -6.50 15.03 -0.88
N ALA A 66 -7.09 15.36 -2.02
CA ALA A 66 -8.44 14.93 -2.37
C ALA A 66 -8.56 13.39 -2.46
N GLU A 67 -7.55 12.71 -3.01
CA GLU A 67 -7.53 11.25 -3.10
C GLU A 67 -7.47 10.61 -1.71
N ILE A 68 -6.63 11.13 -0.82
CA ILE A 68 -6.49 10.63 0.56
C ILE A 68 -7.79 10.86 1.34
N ASP A 69 -8.33 12.08 1.33
CA ASP A 69 -9.56 12.44 2.06
C ASP A 69 -10.74 11.56 1.59
N THR A 70 -10.85 11.32 0.28
CA THR A 70 -11.88 10.45 -0.30
C THR A 70 -11.77 9.02 0.22
N ALA A 71 -10.55 8.47 0.23
CA ALA A 71 -10.32 7.10 0.70
C ALA A 71 -10.56 6.97 2.21
N GLN A 72 -10.08 7.91 3.02
CA GLN A 72 -10.30 7.90 4.48
C GLN A 72 -11.78 7.91 4.83
N ASN A 73 -12.56 8.79 4.19
CA ASN A 73 -14.00 8.86 4.39
C ASN A 73 -14.69 7.54 4.00
N ALA A 74 -14.33 6.97 2.83
CA ALA A 74 -14.88 5.71 2.37
C ALA A 74 -14.54 4.55 3.33
N VAL A 75 -13.27 4.42 3.73
CA VAL A 75 -12.82 3.40 4.67
C VAL A 75 -13.56 3.51 6.01
N GLY A 76 -13.70 4.74 6.54
CA GLY A 76 -14.38 4.97 7.80
C GLY A 76 -15.87 4.56 7.78
N LEU A 77 -16.56 4.74 6.66
CA LEU A 77 -17.95 4.31 6.47
C LEU A 77 -18.05 2.79 6.28
N LEU A 78 -17.22 2.23 5.39
CA LEU A 78 -17.24 0.81 5.04
C LEU A 78 -16.89 -0.11 6.21
N LEU A 79 -15.99 0.34 7.10
CA LEU A 79 -15.65 -0.39 8.33
C LEU A 79 -16.83 -0.49 9.30
N LYS A 80 -17.68 0.53 9.39
CA LYS A 80 -18.90 0.49 10.22
C LYS A 80 -19.91 -0.55 9.74
N ASP A 81 -19.92 -0.79 8.42
CA ASP A 81 -20.81 -1.75 7.78
C ASP A 81 -20.16 -3.13 7.56
N TYR A 82 -18.97 -3.37 8.16
CA TYR A 82 -18.19 -4.62 8.02
C TYR A 82 -17.81 -4.97 6.57
N LYS A 83 -17.80 -3.99 5.66
CA LYS A 83 -17.45 -4.16 4.24
C LYS A 83 -15.94 -4.09 4.02
N PHE A 84 -15.22 -5.08 4.57
CA PHE A 84 -13.76 -5.08 4.62
C PHE A 84 -13.11 -5.12 3.24
N ASN A 85 -13.66 -5.92 2.31
CA ASN A 85 -13.18 -6.04 0.94
C ASN A 85 -13.31 -4.72 0.15
N GLU A 86 -14.42 -3.99 0.35
CA GLU A 86 -14.62 -2.68 -0.27
C GLU A 86 -13.68 -1.62 0.35
N ALA A 87 -13.51 -1.65 1.68
CA ALA A 87 -12.57 -0.76 2.38
C ALA A 87 -11.13 -0.97 1.90
N LEU A 88 -10.68 -2.21 1.77
CA LEU A 88 -9.40 -2.55 1.18
C LEU A 88 -9.30 -2.07 -0.27
N SER A 89 -10.39 -2.19 -1.06
CA SER A 89 -10.43 -1.67 -2.42
C SER A 89 -10.21 -0.16 -2.48
N ALA A 90 -10.79 0.59 -1.55
CA ALA A 90 -10.60 2.04 -1.45
C ALA A 90 -9.14 2.39 -1.12
N ILE A 91 -8.50 1.66 -0.21
CA ILE A 91 -7.08 1.87 0.12
C ILE A 91 -6.19 1.56 -1.08
N TRP A 92 -6.48 0.48 -1.82
CA TRP A 92 -5.69 0.11 -3.00
C TRP A 92 -5.81 1.10 -4.16
N LYS A 93 -6.90 1.88 -4.23
CA LYS A 93 -6.97 3.03 -5.16
C LYS A 93 -5.91 4.08 -4.82
N VAL A 94 -5.68 4.39 -3.55
CA VAL A 94 -4.63 5.33 -3.12
C VAL A 94 -3.23 4.77 -3.44
N ILE A 95 -3.00 3.47 -3.25
CA ILE A 95 -1.73 2.83 -3.63
C ILE A 95 -1.47 2.98 -5.13
N ASN A 96 -2.48 2.66 -5.96
CA ASN A 96 -2.40 2.82 -7.41
C ASN A 96 -2.24 4.28 -7.84
N PHE A 97 -2.88 5.21 -7.13
CA PHE A 97 -2.68 6.64 -7.34
C PHE A 97 -1.23 7.04 -7.07
N GLY A 98 -0.65 6.58 -5.96
CA GLY A 98 0.75 6.84 -5.62
C GLY A 98 1.72 6.35 -6.71
N ASP A 99 1.52 5.14 -7.25
CA ASP A 99 2.34 4.64 -8.37
C ASP A 99 2.19 5.52 -9.63
N LYS A 100 0.96 5.91 -9.99
CA LYS A 100 0.72 6.83 -11.12
C LYS A 100 1.32 8.22 -10.89
N TYR A 101 1.25 8.72 -9.66
CA TYR A 101 1.83 10.00 -9.28
C TYR A 101 3.35 9.98 -9.42
N ILE A 102 4.00 8.89 -9.02
CA ILE A 102 5.44 8.67 -9.25
C ILE A 102 5.77 8.71 -10.76
N GLU A 103 5.01 8.01 -11.59
CA GLU A 103 5.24 7.99 -13.04
C GLU A 103 4.99 9.36 -13.71
N LYS A 104 3.99 10.10 -13.24
CA LYS A 104 3.64 11.45 -13.72
C LYS A 104 4.73 12.48 -13.38
N THR A 105 5.20 12.47 -12.12
CA THR A 105 6.14 13.48 -11.60
C THR A 105 7.60 13.16 -11.88
N GLN A 106 7.93 11.86 -12.05
CA GLN A 106 9.29 11.34 -12.26
C GLN A 106 10.32 11.97 -11.33
N PRO A 107 10.11 11.97 -10.00
CA PRO A 107 10.89 12.77 -9.06
C PRO A 107 12.38 12.41 -9.02
N TRP A 108 12.74 11.21 -9.47
CA TRP A 108 14.14 10.80 -9.61
C TRP A 108 14.89 11.55 -10.75
N LYS A 109 14.15 12.14 -11.71
CA LYS A 109 14.70 12.96 -12.80
C LYS A 109 14.62 14.44 -12.48
N THR A 110 13.48 14.87 -11.97
CA THR A 110 13.18 16.27 -11.71
C THR A 110 13.79 16.79 -10.41
N LEU A 111 14.20 15.87 -9.50
CA LEU A 111 14.62 16.16 -8.13
C LEU A 111 13.56 16.92 -7.33
N ASP A 112 12.28 16.66 -7.64
CA ASP A 112 11.14 17.31 -7.03
C ASP A 112 10.90 16.76 -5.60
N THR A 113 11.44 17.49 -4.62
CA THR A 113 11.31 17.15 -3.20
C THR A 113 9.88 17.31 -2.68
N ALA A 114 9.08 18.22 -3.27
CA ALA A 114 7.69 18.40 -2.87
C ALA A 114 6.85 17.19 -3.28
N ALA A 115 6.98 16.73 -4.55
CA ALA A 115 6.28 15.52 -5.00
C ALA A 115 6.65 14.29 -4.18
N VAL A 116 7.92 14.14 -3.76
CA VAL A 116 8.31 13.03 -2.88
C VAL A 116 7.79 13.22 -1.47
N GLY A 117 7.72 14.45 -0.97
CA GLY A 117 7.09 14.78 0.31
C GLY A 117 5.62 14.37 0.34
N ASP A 118 4.89 14.63 -0.74
CA ASP A 118 3.49 14.21 -0.92
C ASP A 118 3.35 12.67 -0.92
N LEU A 119 4.27 11.97 -1.59
CA LEU A 119 4.30 10.51 -1.59
C LEU A 119 4.62 9.91 -0.22
N LEU A 120 5.53 10.51 0.54
CA LEU A 120 5.82 10.10 1.91
C LEU A 120 4.59 10.28 2.80
N PHE A 121 3.88 11.41 2.66
CA PHE A 121 2.63 11.64 3.37
C PHE A 121 1.56 10.62 2.95
N THR A 122 1.39 10.38 1.65
CA THR A 122 0.46 9.37 1.13
C THR A 122 0.76 7.99 1.74
N LEU A 123 2.03 7.59 1.79
CA LEU A 123 2.43 6.31 2.38
C LEU A 123 2.14 6.25 3.88
N SER A 124 2.26 7.36 4.61
CA SER A 124 1.89 7.43 6.02
C SER A 124 0.38 7.21 6.21
N GLN A 125 -0.45 7.83 5.37
CA GLN A 125 -1.90 7.67 5.44
C GLN A 125 -2.36 6.26 5.02
N ILE A 126 -1.70 5.64 4.04
CA ILE A 126 -1.91 4.23 3.71
C ILE A 126 -1.60 3.37 4.94
N ALA A 127 -0.48 3.61 5.64
CA ALA A 127 -0.12 2.84 6.84
C ALA A 127 -1.18 2.94 7.94
N GLU A 128 -1.77 4.12 8.14
CA GLU A 128 -2.89 4.32 9.07
C GLU A 128 -4.13 3.52 8.64
N MET A 129 -4.54 3.66 7.38
CA MET A 129 -5.75 3.01 6.87
C MET A 129 -5.66 1.49 6.85
N ILE A 130 -4.48 0.91 6.60
CA ILE A 130 -4.31 -0.57 6.58
C ILE A 130 -4.12 -1.19 7.96
N GLU A 131 -3.90 -0.40 9.02
CA GLU A 131 -3.60 -0.91 10.36
C GLU A 131 -4.64 -1.91 10.90
N PRO A 132 -5.96 -1.70 10.74
CA PRO A 132 -6.97 -2.66 11.17
C PRO A 132 -6.90 -4.00 10.42
N PHE A 133 -6.41 -3.99 9.18
CA PHE A 133 -6.38 -5.16 8.29
C PHE A 133 -5.08 -5.93 8.38
N ILE A 134 -3.95 -5.24 8.26
CA ILE A 134 -2.60 -5.83 8.22
C ILE A 134 -1.63 -5.04 9.13
N PRO A 135 -1.79 -5.17 10.46
CA PRO A 135 -1.12 -4.32 11.45
C PRO A 135 0.41 -4.40 11.42
N GLN A 136 0.99 -5.59 11.16
CA GLN A 136 2.44 -5.74 11.09
C GLN A 136 3.04 -4.98 9.89
N THR A 137 2.31 -4.95 8.78
CA THR A 137 2.72 -4.20 7.58
C THR A 137 2.64 -2.71 7.83
N SER A 138 1.56 -2.23 8.46
CA SER A 138 1.43 -0.85 8.91
C SER A 138 2.63 -0.42 9.75
N GLN A 139 2.98 -1.20 10.79
CA GLN A 139 4.12 -0.91 11.64
C GLN A 139 5.46 -0.89 10.89
N LYS A 140 5.67 -1.83 9.95
CA LYS A 140 6.87 -1.84 9.12
C LYS A 140 6.97 -0.59 8.24
N ILE A 141 5.87 -0.13 7.65
CA ILE A 141 5.85 1.11 6.87
C ILE A 141 6.15 2.32 7.76
N LYS A 142 5.54 2.42 8.95
CA LYS A 142 5.82 3.48 9.93
C LYS A 142 7.32 3.52 10.30
N LYS A 143 7.96 2.37 10.50
CA LYS A 143 9.42 2.26 10.72
C LYS A 143 10.23 2.72 9.52
N LEU A 144 9.84 2.33 8.30
CA LEU A 144 10.50 2.80 7.06
C LEU A 144 10.46 4.32 6.95
N LEU A 145 9.30 4.93 7.25
CA LEU A 145 9.12 6.38 7.25
C LEU A 145 9.94 7.09 8.33
N ALA A 146 10.19 6.43 9.46
CA ALA A 146 11.10 6.90 10.50
C ALA A 146 12.60 6.73 10.15
N GLY A 147 12.91 6.19 8.97
CA GLY A 147 14.29 5.97 8.52
C GLY A 147 14.95 4.69 9.04
N GLU A 148 14.19 3.82 9.71
CA GLU A 148 14.68 2.55 10.20
C GLU A 148 14.88 1.55 9.05
N LYS A 149 15.87 0.68 9.20
CA LYS A 149 16.09 -0.41 8.25
C LYS A 149 15.05 -1.51 8.52
N THR A 150 14.17 -1.73 7.57
CA THR A 150 13.29 -2.90 7.53
C THR A 150 13.68 -3.77 6.34
N GLY A 151 13.42 -5.07 6.41
CA GLY A 151 13.52 -5.94 5.25
C GLY A 151 12.46 -5.61 4.18
N ILE A 152 12.49 -6.33 3.08
CA ILE A 152 11.44 -6.26 2.05
C ILE A 152 10.09 -6.55 2.70
N LEU A 153 9.09 -5.70 2.49
CA LEU A 153 7.76 -5.86 3.10
C LEU A 153 7.11 -7.17 2.67
N PHE A 154 7.12 -7.44 1.37
CA PHE A 154 6.55 -8.63 0.76
C PHE A 154 7.48 -9.11 -0.35
N PRO A 155 8.36 -10.08 -0.10
CA PRO A 155 9.14 -10.72 -1.16
C PRO A 155 8.18 -11.45 -2.10
N LYS A 156 8.46 -11.41 -3.40
CA LYS A 156 7.65 -12.13 -4.39
C LYS A 156 7.69 -13.64 -4.10
N ILE A 157 6.53 -14.28 -4.13
CA ILE A 157 6.42 -15.74 -4.08
C ILE A 157 6.60 -16.26 -5.52
N GLU A 158 7.55 -17.17 -5.72
CA GLU A 158 7.70 -17.92 -6.97
C GLU A 158 6.92 -19.23 -6.86
N ASN A 159 6.20 -19.59 -7.92
CA ASN A 159 5.39 -20.82 -8.00
C ASN A 159 6.11 -22.02 -7.35
N SER A 160 5.66 -22.39 -6.17
CA SER A 160 6.20 -23.57 -5.46
C SER A 160 5.69 -24.88 -6.07
N LEU A 161 4.62 -24.86 -6.85
CA LEU A 161 4.03 -26.05 -7.44
C LEU A 161 4.88 -26.62 -8.59
N GLU A 162 5.56 -25.79 -9.38
CA GLU A 162 6.47 -26.25 -10.42
C GLU A 162 7.77 -26.93 -9.90
N LYS A 163 8.06 -26.79 -8.61
CA LYS A 163 9.25 -27.39 -7.97
C LYS A 163 8.99 -28.78 -7.37
N ILE A 164 7.74 -29.23 -7.30
CA ILE A 164 7.37 -30.55 -6.74
C ILE A 164 7.32 -31.63 -7.84
N GLU A 165 7.23 -31.22 -9.12
CA GLU A 165 7.17 -32.14 -10.27
C GLU A 165 8.53 -32.38 -10.96
N LYS A 166 9.63 -31.99 -10.37
CA LYS A 166 11.01 -32.29 -10.81
C LYS A 166 11.77 -33.00 -9.70
#